data_a7add054a79024f62f44785e2cd7985d
#
_entry.id   a7add054a79024f62f44785e2cd7985d
#
_cell.length_a   1.000
_cell.length_b   1.000
_cell.length_c   1.000
_cell.angle_alpha   90.00
_cell.angle_beta   90.00
_cell.angle_gamma   90.00
#
_symmetry.space_group_name_H-M   'P 1'
#
loop_
_entity.id
_entity.type
_entity.pdbx_description
1 polymer ?
#
loop_
_entity_poly.entity_id
_entity_poly.type
_entity_poly.pdbx_seq_one_letter_code
_entity_poly.pdbx_strand_id
1 'polypeptide(L)'
;MSIVSTFWRTGILGRCPECGRTSMFESFYGLHERCAVCGIKFEASSGEWLGATAIGYTIGAVVALVLAIVEMQWSPIRNAGLSPMWTIAAISLFATAIGYRPSKAMWFVLIYEWGFMTMGDEPPTGKRPTPRR
;
A
#
# COMPACT_ATOMS: atom_id res chain seq x y z
N MET A 1 8.70 0.65 19.32
CA MET A 1 7.33 0.82 18.76
C MET A 1 6.83 -0.54 18.33
N SER A 2 5.56 -0.84 18.60
CA SER A 2 5.00 -2.13 18.17
C SER A 2 4.75 -2.14 16.66
N ILE A 3 4.87 -3.30 16.01
CA ILE A 3 4.57 -3.50 14.58
C ILE A 3 3.17 -2.96 14.24
N VAL A 4 2.21 -3.15 15.14
CA VAL A 4 0.83 -2.68 14.98
C VAL A 4 0.75 -1.16 14.87
N SER A 5 1.50 -0.42 15.70
CA SER A 5 1.49 1.05 15.66
C SER A 5 2.15 1.59 14.38
N THR A 6 3.21 0.95 13.93
CA THR A 6 3.87 1.30 12.65
C THR A 6 2.95 1.02 11.47
N PHE A 7 2.29 -0.15 11.47
CA PHE A 7 1.33 -0.53 10.45
C PHE A 7 0.17 0.47 10.35
N TRP A 8 -0.42 0.87 11.49
CA TRP A 8 -1.52 1.83 11.50
C TRP A 8 -1.09 3.21 11.02
N ARG A 9 0.04 3.72 11.52
CA ARG A 9 0.54 5.07 11.18
C ARG A 9 1.05 5.17 9.76
N THR A 10 1.75 4.17 9.28
CA THR A 10 2.35 4.17 7.94
C THR A 10 1.39 3.59 6.91
N GLY A 11 0.78 2.44 7.19
CA GLY A 11 -0.08 1.74 6.25
C GLY A 11 -1.39 2.47 5.95
N ILE A 12 -2.01 3.08 6.96
CA ILE A 12 -3.31 3.76 6.80
C ILE A 12 -3.12 5.27 6.65
N LEU A 13 -2.34 5.90 7.51
CA LEU A 13 -2.16 7.36 7.50
C LEU A 13 -1.08 7.83 6.52
N GLY A 14 -0.29 6.93 5.93
CA GLY A 14 0.77 7.27 4.97
C GLY A 14 1.90 8.10 5.57
N ARG A 15 2.19 7.93 6.87
CA ARG A 15 3.24 8.67 7.55
C ARG A 15 4.56 7.89 7.55
N CYS A 16 5.67 8.60 7.65
CA CYS A 16 7.00 8.01 7.72
C CYS A 16 7.08 6.90 8.77
N PRO A 17 7.56 5.67 8.43
CA PRO A 17 7.65 4.56 9.39
C PRO A 17 8.63 4.83 10.53
N GLU A 18 9.69 5.59 10.29
CA GLU A 18 10.72 5.91 11.27
C GLU A 18 10.26 7.01 12.24
N CYS A 19 10.05 8.23 11.74
CA CYS A 19 9.74 9.39 12.60
C CYS A 19 8.24 9.63 12.80
N GLY A 20 7.38 9.16 11.91
CA GLY A 20 5.92 9.33 11.96
C GLY A 20 5.42 10.79 11.89
N ARG A 21 6.31 11.74 11.63
CA ARG A 21 5.98 13.18 11.66
C ARG A 21 5.53 13.72 10.31
N THR A 22 6.15 13.26 9.21
CA THR A 22 5.84 13.71 7.84
C THR A 22 5.07 12.67 7.07
N SER A 23 4.28 13.13 6.07
CA SER A 23 3.68 12.25 5.08
C SER A 23 4.77 11.68 4.16
N MET A 24 4.62 10.42 3.76
CA MET A 24 5.45 9.81 2.71
C MET A 24 5.01 10.26 1.32
N PHE A 25 3.76 10.69 1.18
CA PHE A 25 3.17 11.03 -0.10
C PHE A 25 3.30 12.52 -0.40
N GLU A 26 3.87 12.85 -1.55
CA GLU A 26 3.89 14.19 -2.13
C GLU A 26 2.57 14.52 -2.83
N SER A 27 1.99 13.54 -3.51
CA SER A 27 0.70 13.62 -4.18
C SER A 27 -0.15 12.39 -3.86
N PHE A 28 -1.30 12.21 -4.53
CA PHE A 28 -2.18 11.07 -4.26
C PHE A 28 -1.47 9.72 -4.45
N TYR A 29 -0.59 9.60 -5.46
CA TYR A 29 0.18 8.39 -5.76
C TYR A 29 1.70 8.59 -5.69
N GLY A 30 2.18 9.83 -5.70
CA GLY A 30 3.61 10.18 -5.65
C GLY A 30 4.16 10.06 -4.23
N LEU A 31 5.39 9.56 -4.10
CA LEU A 31 6.14 9.52 -2.87
C LEU A 31 7.26 10.55 -2.90
N HIS A 32 7.60 11.10 -1.75
CA HIS A 32 8.85 11.84 -1.59
C HIS A 32 10.05 10.88 -1.72
N GLU A 33 11.14 11.32 -2.32
CA GLU A 33 12.37 10.52 -2.39
C GLU A 33 12.93 10.21 -1.00
N ARG A 34 12.86 11.19 -0.10
CA ARG A 34 13.39 11.10 1.26
C ARG A 34 12.46 11.78 2.27
N CYS A 35 12.49 11.29 3.49
CA CYS A 35 11.82 11.98 4.60
C CYS A 35 12.55 13.30 4.93
N ALA A 36 11.82 14.41 4.95
CA ALA A 36 12.37 15.72 5.28
C ALA A 36 12.87 15.84 6.74
N VAL A 37 12.41 14.94 7.64
CA VAL A 37 12.74 15.01 9.07
C VAL A 37 13.86 14.03 9.44
N CYS A 38 13.76 12.76 9.04
CA CYS A 38 14.73 11.73 9.43
C CYS A 38 15.67 11.29 8.30
N GLY A 39 15.43 11.73 7.06
CA GLY A 39 16.31 11.46 5.92
C GLY A 39 16.22 10.02 5.35
N ILE A 40 15.31 9.17 5.86
CA ILE A 40 15.14 7.83 5.34
C ILE A 40 14.68 7.89 3.88
N LYS A 41 15.28 7.08 3.01
CA LYS A 41 14.87 6.97 1.61
C LYS A 41 13.60 6.15 1.52
N PHE A 42 12.59 6.67 0.83
CA PHE A 42 11.35 5.97 0.52
C PHE A 42 11.47 5.19 -0.78
N GLU A 43 12.21 5.69 -1.74
CA GLU A 43 12.37 5.10 -3.07
C GLU A 43 13.83 4.65 -3.26
N ALA A 44 14.14 3.39 -2.89
CA ALA A 44 15.51 2.87 -2.90
C ALA A 44 15.82 2.03 -4.15
N SER A 45 14.81 1.47 -4.84
CA SER A 45 15.04 0.61 -6.00
C SER A 45 13.88 0.60 -6.99
N SER A 46 14.20 0.32 -8.25
CA SER A 46 13.23 0.19 -9.36
C SER A 46 12.22 -0.96 -9.22
N GLY A 47 12.37 -1.82 -8.21
CA GLY A 47 11.48 -2.97 -7.95
C GLY A 47 10.37 -2.70 -6.94
N GLU A 48 10.38 -1.55 -6.27
CA GLU A 48 9.44 -1.25 -5.18
C GLU A 48 7.99 -1.11 -5.65
N TRP A 49 7.78 -0.61 -6.87
CA TRP A 49 6.44 -0.49 -7.46
C TRP A 49 5.77 -1.85 -7.69
N LEU A 50 6.56 -2.91 -7.95
CA LEU A 50 6.04 -4.27 -8.20
C LEU A 50 5.28 -4.82 -6.98
N GLY A 51 5.84 -4.67 -5.79
CA GLY A 51 5.19 -5.13 -4.56
C GLY A 51 3.90 -4.39 -4.24
N ALA A 52 3.91 -3.07 -4.35
CA ALA A 52 2.72 -2.25 -4.17
C ALA A 52 1.63 -2.58 -5.20
N THR A 53 2.03 -2.81 -6.44
CA THR A 53 1.13 -3.20 -7.53
C THR A 53 0.52 -4.57 -7.29
N ALA A 54 1.33 -5.56 -6.86
CA ALA A 54 0.86 -6.90 -6.53
C ALA A 54 -0.21 -6.88 -5.42
N ILE A 55 0.02 -6.10 -4.36
CA ILE A 55 -0.98 -5.94 -3.27
C ILE A 55 -2.25 -5.27 -3.81
N GLY A 56 -2.13 -4.23 -4.63
CA GLY A 56 -3.26 -3.54 -5.24
C GLY A 56 -4.11 -4.47 -6.11
N TYR A 57 -3.49 -5.28 -6.96
CA TYR A 57 -4.20 -6.29 -7.77
C TYR A 57 -4.86 -7.37 -6.92
N THR A 58 -4.21 -7.81 -5.84
CA THR A 58 -4.79 -8.77 -4.90
C THR A 58 -6.08 -8.22 -4.28
N ILE A 59 -6.10 -6.95 -3.89
CA ILE A 59 -7.32 -6.30 -3.36
C ILE A 59 -8.43 -6.32 -4.41
N GLY A 60 -8.14 -5.91 -5.64
CA GLY A 60 -9.11 -5.93 -6.73
C GLY A 60 -9.65 -7.33 -7.04
N ALA A 61 -8.76 -8.33 -7.06
CA ALA A 61 -9.14 -9.73 -7.29
C ALA A 61 -10.03 -10.28 -6.17
N VAL A 62 -9.71 -9.99 -4.91
CA VAL A 62 -10.53 -10.40 -3.76
C VAL A 62 -11.91 -9.76 -3.81
N VAL A 63 -11.99 -8.45 -4.12
CA VAL A 63 -13.27 -7.76 -4.28
C VAL A 63 -14.08 -8.37 -5.41
N ALA A 64 -13.47 -8.64 -6.56
CA ALA A 64 -14.14 -9.28 -7.69
C ALA A 64 -14.68 -10.67 -7.33
N LEU A 65 -13.86 -11.48 -6.64
CA LEU A 65 -14.25 -12.83 -6.21
C LEU A 65 -15.42 -12.80 -5.24
N VAL A 66 -15.36 -11.92 -4.22
CA VAL A 66 -16.44 -11.78 -3.23
C VAL A 66 -17.73 -11.32 -3.91
N LEU A 67 -17.67 -10.33 -4.79
CA LEU A 67 -18.85 -9.86 -5.53
C LEU A 67 -19.41 -10.94 -6.46
N ALA A 68 -18.56 -11.73 -7.12
CA ALA A 68 -19.00 -12.84 -7.95
C ALA A 68 -19.71 -13.92 -7.13
N ILE A 69 -19.18 -14.29 -5.97
CA ILE A 69 -19.82 -15.25 -5.05
C ILE A 69 -21.18 -14.73 -4.58
N VAL A 70 -21.24 -13.47 -4.16
CA VAL A 70 -22.50 -12.83 -3.73
C VAL A 70 -23.52 -12.80 -4.86
N GLU A 71 -23.09 -12.47 -6.08
CA GLU A 71 -23.96 -12.47 -7.26
C GLU A 71 -24.46 -13.88 -7.62
N MET A 72 -23.63 -14.91 -7.45
CA MET A 72 -24.04 -16.30 -7.68
C MET A 72 -25.08 -16.79 -6.66
N GLN A 73 -24.99 -16.34 -5.40
CA GLN A 73 -25.88 -16.79 -4.32
C GLN A 73 -27.21 -16.04 -4.29
N TRP A 74 -27.17 -14.73 -4.49
CA TRP A 74 -28.33 -13.85 -4.28
C TRP A 74 -28.74 -13.02 -5.51
N SER A 75 -27.89 -12.98 -6.53
CA SER A 75 -28.13 -12.24 -7.78
C SER A 75 -28.56 -10.77 -7.61
N PRO A 76 -27.99 -9.99 -6.66
CA PRO A 76 -28.45 -8.62 -6.38
C PRO A 76 -28.25 -7.68 -7.58
N ILE A 77 -27.17 -7.83 -8.32
CA ILE A 77 -26.84 -6.98 -9.47
C ILE A 77 -27.80 -7.26 -10.62
N ARG A 78 -28.07 -8.51 -10.89
CA ARG A 78 -29.01 -8.97 -11.92
C ARG A 78 -30.44 -8.55 -11.58
N ASN A 79 -30.83 -8.67 -10.31
CA ASN A 79 -32.15 -8.26 -9.84
C ASN A 79 -32.35 -6.74 -9.95
N ALA A 80 -31.27 -5.95 -9.87
CA ALA A 80 -31.28 -4.51 -10.12
C ALA A 80 -31.30 -4.13 -11.61
N GLY A 81 -31.32 -5.10 -12.52
CA GLY A 81 -31.32 -4.87 -13.96
C GLY A 81 -29.97 -4.48 -14.54
N LEU A 82 -28.89 -4.66 -13.77
CA LEU A 82 -27.53 -4.35 -14.19
C LEU A 82 -26.82 -5.61 -14.72
N SER A 83 -25.83 -5.39 -15.59
CA SER A 83 -25.01 -6.50 -16.08
C SER A 83 -23.94 -6.83 -15.04
N PRO A 84 -23.92 -8.07 -14.49
CA PRO A 84 -22.99 -8.45 -13.42
C PRO A 84 -21.51 -8.27 -13.82
N MET A 85 -21.18 -8.63 -15.06
CA MET A 85 -19.80 -8.56 -15.56
C MET A 85 -19.23 -7.14 -15.49
N TRP A 86 -19.95 -6.17 -16.04
CA TRP A 86 -19.48 -4.77 -16.07
C TRP A 86 -19.52 -4.12 -14.70
N THR A 87 -20.52 -4.43 -13.89
CA THR A 87 -20.64 -3.88 -12.53
C THR A 87 -19.53 -4.40 -11.63
N ILE A 88 -19.25 -5.71 -11.63
CA ILE A 88 -18.16 -6.28 -10.85
C ILE A 88 -16.81 -5.74 -11.33
N ALA A 89 -16.60 -5.65 -12.65
CA ALA A 89 -15.36 -5.09 -13.20
C ALA A 89 -15.15 -3.63 -12.78
N ALA A 90 -16.18 -2.79 -12.86
CA ALA A 90 -16.11 -1.39 -12.47
C ALA A 90 -15.82 -1.21 -10.97
N ILE A 91 -16.52 -1.95 -10.10
CA ILE A 91 -16.32 -1.87 -8.64
C ILE A 91 -14.91 -2.35 -8.27
N SER A 92 -14.45 -3.45 -8.88
CA SER A 92 -13.12 -4.00 -8.59
C SER A 92 -12.00 -3.06 -9.07
N LEU A 93 -12.17 -2.44 -10.22
CA LEU A 93 -11.23 -1.42 -10.73
C LEU A 93 -11.18 -0.21 -9.80
N PHE A 94 -12.33 0.27 -9.36
CA PHE A 94 -12.43 1.39 -8.43
C PHE A 94 -11.82 1.06 -7.06
N ALA A 95 -12.09 -0.16 -6.54
CA ALA A 95 -11.49 -0.65 -5.30
C ALA A 95 -9.95 -0.74 -5.41
N THR A 96 -9.43 -1.22 -6.55
CA THR A 96 -7.99 -1.25 -6.82
C THR A 96 -7.39 0.15 -6.84
N ALA A 97 -8.04 1.11 -7.51
CA ALA A 97 -7.56 2.48 -7.61
C ALA A 97 -7.49 3.18 -6.24
N ILE A 98 -8.52 3.03 -5.42
CA ILE A 98 -8.53 3.58 -4.04
C ILE A 98 -7.58 2.81 -3.14
N GLY A 99 -7.54 1.49 -3.28
CA GLY A 99 -6.70 0.59 -2.48
C GLY A 99 -5.20 0.71 -2.81
N TYR A 100 -4.83 1.31 -3.93
CA TYR A 100 -3.42 1.42 -4.34
C TYR A 100 -2.59 2.25 -3.36
N ARG A 101 -3.12 3.34 -2.85
CA ARG A 101 -2.42 4.21 -1.88
C ARG A 101 -2.10 3.48 -0.57
N PRO A 102 -3.07 2.86 0.13
CA PRO A 102 -2.76 2.07 1.33
C PRO A 102 -1.89 0.83 1.01
N SER A 103 -2.06 0.20 -0.16
CA SER A 103 -1.21 -0.92 -0.58
C SER A 103 0.26 -0.52 -0.68
N LYS A 104 0.53 0.64 -1.30
CA LYS A 104 1.87 1.20 -1.39
C LYS A 104 2.45 1.48 0.00
N ALA A 105 1.68 2.10 0.88
CA ALA A 105 2.11 2.37 2.25
C ALA A 105 2.36 1.08 3.06
N MET A 106 1.52 0.06 2.91
CA MET A 106 1.71 -1.25 3.54
C MET A 106 2.99 -1.95 3.05
N TRP A 107 3.26 -1.88 1.74
CA TRP A 107 4.50 -2.42 1.18
C TRP A 107 5.73 -1.77 1.81
N PHE A 108 5.71 -0.46 2.03
CA PHE A 108 6.80 0.25 2.70
C PHE A 108 6.97 -0.17 4.16
N VAL A 109 5.89 -0.49 4.88
CA VAL A 109 5.99 -1.07 6.24
C VAL A 109 6.74 -2.39 6.19
N LEU A 110 6.44 -3.27 5.24
CA LEU A 110 7.11 -4.55 5.09
C LEU A 110 8.60 -4.38 4.76
N ILE A 111 8.92 -3.51 3.80
CA ILE A 111 10.32 -3.22 3.43
C ILE A 111 11.09 -2.63 4.62
N TYR A 112 10.45 -1.75 5.40
CA TYR A 112 11.04 -1.17 6.61
C TYR A 112 11.31 -2.24 7.67
N GLU A 113 10.34 -3.09 7.96
CA GLU A 113 10.49 -4.18 8.94
C GLU A 113 11.56 -5.20 8.54
N TRP A 114 11.73 -5.45 7.24
CA TRP A 114 12.78 -6.33 6.72
C TRP A 114 14.15 -5.67 6.60
N GLY A 115 14.26 -4.38 6.92
CA GLY A 115 15.52 -3.65 6.90
C GLY A 115 16.07 -3.33 5.51
N PHE A 116 15.19 -3.28 4.50
CA PHE A 116 15.58 -2.87 3.14
C PHE A 116 15.60 -1.36 2.93
N MET A 117 15.01 -0.58 3.85
CA MET A 117 15.10 0.87 3.81
C MET A 117 16.41 1.36 4.42
N THR A 118 17.09 2.26 3.70
CA THR A 118 18.40 2.80 4.10
C THR A 118 18.33 4.28 4.41
N MET A 119 19.17 4.75 5.36
CA MET A 119 19.32 6.14 5.73
C MET A 119 20.43 6.84 4.91
N GLY A 120 20.60 6.51 3.65
CA GLY A 120 21.66 7.06 2.83
C GLY A 120 21.90 6.22 1.58
N ASP A 121 23.12 6.28 1.04
CA ASP A 121 23.52 5.48 -0.11
C ASP A 121 24.14 4.14 0.30
N GLU A 122 23.96 3.72 1.55
CA GLU A 122 24.43 2.43 2.05
C GLU A 122 23.55 1.28 1.53
N PRO A 123 24.16 0.11 1.25
CA PRO A 123 23.39 -1.05 0.82
C PRO A 123 22.48 -1.55 1.95
N PRO A 124 21.33 -2.18 1.62
CA PRO A 124 20.40 -2.71 2.61
C PRO A 124 21.09 -3.80 3.46
N THR A 125 21.09 -3.61 4.77
CA THR A 125 21.77 -4.52 5.72
C THR A 125 20.87 -5.62 6.26
N GLY A 126 19.58 -5.65 5.90
CA GLY A 126 18.61 -6.59 6.46
C GLY A 126 18.29 -6.33 7.95
N LYS A 127 18.75 -5.21 8.51
CA LYS A 127 18.45 -4.78 9.88
C LYS A 127 17.72 -3.45 9.83
N ARG A 128 16.80 -3.23 10.78
CA ARG A 128 16.14 -1.93 10.92
C ARG A 128 17.19 -0.82 11.01
N PRO A 129 17.01 0.29 10.29
CA PRO A 129 17.90 1.43 10.44
C PRO A 129 17.85 1.92 11.89
N THR A 130 19.01 2.08 12.51
CA THR A 130 19.12 2.66 13.86
C THR A 130 18.85 4.16 13.76
N PRO A 131 17.92 4.73 14.55
CA PRO A 131 17.66 6.15 14.52
C PRO A 131 18.92 6.91 14.94
N ARG A 132 19.41 7.78 14.07
CA ARG A 132 20.45 8.75 14.47
C ARG A 132 19.80 9.73 15.43
N ARG A 133 20.27 9.73 16.67
CA ARG A 133 19.90 10.73 17.68
C ARG A 133 20.48 12.10 17.32
#